data_6cc986dd747e0bd9a8e56ba50a614192
#
_entry.id   6cc986dd747e0bd9a8e56ba50a614192
#
_cell.length_a   1.000
_cell.length_b   1.000
_cell.length_c   1.000
_cell.angle_alpha   90.00
_cell.angle_beta   90.00
_cell.angle_gamma   90.00
#
_symmetry.space_group_name_H-M   'P 1'
#
loop_
_entity.id
_entity.type
_entity.pdbx_description
1 polymer ?
#
loop_
_entity_poly.entity_id
_entity_poly.type
_entity_poly.pdbx_seq_one_letter_code
_entity_poly.pdbx_strand_id
1 'polypeptide(L)'
;MNKFKCLIPASLFAASLLTGCGGGKKTIYIFTAHEENRIQLYNKELKEHFPDYNIQVVSKTTGALMSELQANGTRSQCDIFVGIEITNAEILLQGNENLFADLSDYDTSNYVDEVLEYQKDVVLKDGSTRKGHKKYHIQDKEAGCIVYSKSLVGENVPTSYQDLLDARFKNSIIMPNPKSSGTGYYFYNGLASLNGKEAALSYFTSLNSNIREWSASGSGPVKGVDKKEIAVGLGMHFQAVEYANKNPDIGITYFAEGSPYTLYTMGMIKGKDSKPEVKEVYDYFFSYVNYLDNAQIVPETIYKSSHSKAVTVENWKSPSDYGVDYTAMQNLLDPNYKQELLDAWKL
;
A
#
# COMPACT_ATOMS: atom_id res chain seq x y z
N MET A 1 -87.58 4.62 10.82
CA MET A 1 -86.42 5.55 11.03
C MET A 1 -85.87 5.25 12.43
N ASN A 2 -84.98 4.30 12.58
CA ASN A 2 -84.36 4.00 13.86
C ASN A 2 -82.86 3.91 13.66
N LYS A 3 -82.15 4.83 14.34
CA LYS A 3 -80.71 4.88 14.40
C LYS A 3 -80.19 3.87 15.42
N PHE A 4 -79.52 2.82 14.97
CA PHE A 4 -78.74 1.94 15.82
C PHE A 4 -77.35 2.56 16.03
N LYS A 5 -77.02 2.87 17.27
CA LYS A 5 -75.68 3.21 17.71
C LYS A 5 -74.98 1.92 18.07
N CYS A 6 -73.95 1.52 17.37
CA CYS A 6 -73.04 0.43 17.70
C CYS A 6 -71.93 1.01 18.59
N LEU A 7 -71.86 0.61 19.86
CA LEU A 7 -70.73 0.80 20.77
C LEU A 7 -69.68 -0.29 20.42
N ILE A 8 -68.48 0.16 20.06
CA ILE A 8 -67.30 -0.72 19.95
C ILE A 8 -66.53 -0.62 21.29
N PRO A 9 -66.25 -1.72 21.94
CA PRO A 9 -65.40 -1.68 23.15
C PRO A 9 -63.93 -1.49 22.74
N ALA A 10 -63.29 -0.49 23.34
CA ALA A 10 -61.85 -0.27 23.22
C ALA A 10 -61.11 -1.35 24.03
N SER A 11 -60.56 -2.34 23.32
CA SER A 11 -59.62 -3.27 23.86
C SER A 11 -58.21 -2.60 23.90
N LEU A 12 -57.73 -2.31 25.10
CA LEU A 12 -56.35 -1.94 25.35
C LEU A 12 -55.44 -3.07 24.91
N PHE A 13 -54.79 -2.89 23.76
CA PHE A 13 -53.61 -3.68 23.43
C PHE A 13 -52.43 -3.09 24.18
N ALA A 14 -52.01 -3.75 25.25
CA ALA A 14 -50.71 -3.53 25.86
C ALA A 14 -49.67 -4.05 24.89
N ALA A 15 -49.07 -3.14 24.09
CA ALA A 15 -47.90 -3.43 23.32
C ALA A 15 -46.73 -3.62 24.29
N SER A 16 -46.43 -4.86 24.63
CA SER A 16 -45.14 -5.25 25.22
C SER A 16 -44.03 -4.88 24.21
N LEU A 17 -43.35 -3.80 24.52
CA LEU A 17 -42.07 -3.48 23.88
C LEU A 17 -41.06 -4.59 24.25
N LEU A 18 -41.07 -5.66 23.49
CA LEU A 18 -39.93 -6.56 23.38
C LEU A 18 -38.82 -5.74 22.71
N THR A 19 -37.97 -5.12 23.51
CA THR A 19 -36.64 -4.71 23.09
C THR A 19 -35.87 -5.99 22.77
N GLY A 20 -36.09 -6.50 21.58
CA GLY A 20 -35.21 -7.49 21.01
C GLY A 20 -33.84 -6.85 20.82
N CYS A 21 -32.92 -7.10 21.73
CA CYS A 21 -31.49 -7.00 21.46
C CYS A 21 -31.15 -8.01 20.37
N GLY A 22 -31.50 -7.70 19.13
CA GLY A 22 -30.92 -8.34 17.95
C GLY A 22 -29.53 -7.76 17.78
N GLY A 23 -28.56 -8.26 18.52
CA GLY A 23 -27.16 -7.91 18.38
C GLY A 23 -26.62 -8.45 17.06
N GLY A 24 -26.86 -7.72 15.95
CA GLY A 24 -26.09 -7.92 14.72
C GLY A 24 -24.61 -7.68 15.02
N LYS A 25 -23.73 -8.52 14.45
CA LYS A 25 -22.29 -8.33 14.60
C LYS A 25 -21.90 -6.91 14.19
N LYS A 26 -21.04 -6.27 14.99
CA LYS A 26 -20.50 -4.95 14.65
C LYS A 26 -19.67 -5.07 13.38
N THR A 27 -19.91 -4.20 12.40
CA THR A 27 -19.19 -4.22 11.13
C THR A 27 -18.09 -3.19 11.14
N ILE A 28 -16.87 -3.62 10.78
CA ILE A 28 -15.67 -2.80 10.65
C ILE A 28 -15.15 -2.93 9.22
N TYR A 29 -14.87 -1.81 8.57
CA TYR A 29 -14.33 -1.76 7.21
C TYR A 29 -12.85 -1.40 7.22
N ILE A 30 -12.01 -2.31 6.72
CA ILE A 30 -10.60 -2.09 6.47
C ILE A 30 -10.42 -1.93 4.97
N PHE A 31 -10.05 -0.74 4.49
CA PHE A 31 -9.75 -0.53 3.09
C PHE A 31 -8.26 -0.68 2.84
N THR A 32 -7.90 -1.43 1.79
CA THR A 32 -6.50 -1.72 1.48
C THR A 32 -6.23 -1.70 -0.02
N ALA A 33 -5.00 -1.30 -0.38
CA ALA A 33 -4.49 -1.39 -1.75
C ALA A 33 -3.49 -2.55 -1.93
N HIS A 34 -3.36 -3.42 -0.94
CA HIS A 34 -2.44 -4.55 -0.98
C HIS A 34 -2.92 -5.73 -1.83
N GLU A 35 -2.00 -6.63 -2.11
CA GLU A 35 -2.17 -7.82 -2.90
C GLU A 35 -2.95 -8.90 -2.16
N GLU A 36 -3.49 -9.86 -2.94
CA GLU A 36 -4.41 -10.89 -2.46
C GLU A 36 -3.82 -11.76 -1.35
N ASN A 37 -2.54 -12.12 -1.41
CA ASN A 37 -1.89 -12.94 -0.39
C ASN A 37 -1.84 -12.24 0.99
N ARG A 38 -1.63 -10.92 1.02
CA ARG A 38 -1.67 -10.11 2.23
C ARG A 38 -3.10 -10.01 2.77
N ILE A 39 -4.08 -9.78 1.88
CA ILE A 39 -5.50 -9.73 2.24
C ILE A 39 -5.97 -11.07 2.84
N GLN A 40 -5.51 -12.20 2.31
CA GLN A 40 -5.80 -13.52 2.87
C GLN A 40 -5.24 -13.67 4.28
N LEU A 41 -4.01 -13.21 4.53
CA LEU A 41 -3.42 -13.17 5.87
C LEU A 41 -4.29 -12.34 6.82
N TYR A 42 -4.65 -11.11 6.42
CA TYR A 42 -5.45 -10.21 7.24
C TYR A 42 -6.81 -10.82 7.57
N ASN A 43 -7.51 -11.35 6.57
CA ASN A 43 -8.81 -11.99 6.76
C ASN A 43 -8.73 -13.18 7.72
N LYS A 44 -7.69 -14.02 7.59
CA LYS A 44 -7.47 -15.17 8.47
C LYS A 44 -7.28 -14.73 9.91
N GLU A 45 -6.28 -13.91 10.17
CA GLU A 45 -5.90 -13.51 11.53
C GLU A 45 -7.01 -12.71 12.23
N LEU A 46 -7.66 -11.77 11.51
CA LEU A 46 -8.74 -10.96 12.07
C LEU A 46 -10.00 -11.79 12.37
N LYS A 47 -10.35 -12.75 11.50
CA LYS A 47 -11.50 -13.62 11.71
C LYS A 47 -11.29 -14.58 12.88
N GLU A 48 -10.08 -15.11 13.03
CA GLU A 48 -9.73 -16.00 14.13
C GLU A 48 -9.75 -15.26 15.48
N HIS A 49 -9.23 -14.03 15.51
CA HIS A 49 -9.14 -13.25 16.74
C HIS A 49 -10.46 -12.57 17.14
N PHE A 50 -11.27 -12.14 16.16
CA PHE A 50 -12.53 -11.43 16.38
C PHE A 50 -13.75 -12.17 15.79
N PRO A 51 -14.10 -13.36 16.30
CA PRO A 51 -15.20 -14.17 15.73
C PRO A 51 -16.58 -13.49 15.86
N ASP A 52 -16.72 -12.54 16.80
CA ASP A 52 -17.97 -11.82 17.05
C ASP A 52 -18.11 -10.53 16.24
N TYR A 53 -17.08 -10.10 15.51
CA TYR A 53 -17.15 -8.95 14.61
C TYR A 53 -17.36 -9.39 13.15
N ASN A 54 -17.93 -8.49 12.36
CA ASN A 54 -18.02 -8.63 10.93
C ASN A 54 -16.98 -7.71 10.27
N ILE A 55 -15.73 -8.17 10.17
CA ILE A 55 -14.64 -7.39 9.61
C ILE A 55 -14.61 -7.60 8.09
N GLN A 56 -14.68 -6.50 7.35
CA GLN A 56 -14.67 -6.47 5.88
C GLN A 56 -13.37 -5.85 5.40
N VAL A 57 -12.44 -6.67 4.92
CA VAL A 57 -11.22 -6.21 4.25
C VAL A 57 -11.56 -5.97 2.78
N VAL A 58 -11.63 -4.70 2.38
CA VAL A 58 -12.06 -4.26 1.05
C VAL A 58 -10.86 -3.86 0.22
N SER A 59 -10.55 -4.67 -0.79
CA SER A 59 -9.49 -4.40 -1.75
C SER A 59 -9.89 -3.28 -2.72
N LYS A 60 -8.98 -2.34 -2.94
CA LYS A 60 -9.12 -1.24 -3.91
C LYS A 60 -7.78 -1.02 -4.62
N THR A 61 -7.80 -0.49 -5.82
CA THR A 61 -6.58 0.08 -6.40
C THR A 61 -6.18 1.34 -5.63
N THR A 62 -4.91 1.70 -5.65
CA THR A 62 -4.41 2.93 -5.01
C THR A 62 -5.23 4.16 -5.43
N GLY A 63 -5.48 4.32 -6.74
CA GLY A 63 -6.27 5.45 -7.24
C GLY A 63 -7.72 5.45 -6.75
N ALA A 64 -8.37 4.28 -6.66
CA ALA A 64 -9.75 4.17 -6.17
C ALA A 64 -9.83 4.45 -4.66
N LEU A 65 -8.84 4.00 -3.87
CA LEU A 65 -8.76 4.29 -2.45
C LEU A 65 -8.56 5.78 -2.19
N MET A 66 -7.65 6.41 -2.93
CA MET A 66 -7.41 7.86 -2.86
C MET A 66 -8.68 8.66 -3.19
N SER A 67 -9.34 8.33 -4.30
CA SER A 67 -10.57 9.02 -4.73
C SER A 67 -11.70 8.87 -3.72
N GLU A 68 -11.85 7.69 -3.13
CA GLU A 68 -12.84 7.42 -2.07
C GLU A 68 -12.61 8.31 -0.85
N LEU A 69 -11.37 8.36 -0.34
CA LEU A 69 -11.04 9.13 0.85
C LEU A 69 -11.06 10.64 0.60
N GLN A 70 -10.66 11.11 -0.60
CA GLN A 70 -10.76 12.52 -0.99
C GLN A 70 -12.22 12.97 -1.08
N ALA A 71 -13.08 12.17 -1.70
CA ALA A 71 -14.49 12.52 -1.90
C ALA A 71 -15.32 12.49 -0.61
N ASN A 72 -15.11 11.49 0.22
CA ASN A 72 -15.96 11.21 1.38
C ASN A 72 -15.35 11.68 2.71
N GLY A 73 -14.02 11.83 2.79
CA GLY A 73 -13.32 12.26 4.00
C GLY A 73 -13.69 11.38 5.21
N THR A 74 -13.96 12.00 6.34
CA THR A 74 -14.35 11.30 7.58
C THR A 74 -15.72 10.62 7.50
N ARG A 75 -16.51 10.87 6.45
CA ARG A 75 -17.79 10.21 6.18
C ARG A 75 -17.64 8.91 5.39
N SER A 76 -16.44 8.59 4.94
CA SER A 76 -16.15 7.31 4.28
C SER A 76 -16.61 6.12 5.13
N GLN A 77 -16.97 5.02 4.46
CA GLN A 77 -17.19 3.75 5.14
C GLN A 77 -15.90 3.14 5.69
N CYS A 78 -14.74 3.59 5.22
CA CYS A 78 -13.45 3.16 5.73
C CYS A 78 -13.34 3.50 7.23
N ASP A 79 -13.12 2.52 8.07
CA ASP A 79 -12.81 2.72 9.47
C ASP A 79 -11.29 2.72 9.69
N ILE A 80 -10.60 1.75 9.06
CA ILE A 80 -9.16 1.55 9.09
C ILE A 80 -8.64 1.51 7.66
N PHE A 81 -7.60 2.23 7.36
CA PHE A 81 -6.89 2.11 6.10
C PHE A 81 -5.56 1.38 6.30
N VAL A 82 -5.17 0.59 5.28
CA VAL A 82 -3.95 -0.21 5.27
C VAL A 82 -3.39 -0.19 3.85
N GLY A 83 -2.10 0.08 3.68
CA GLY A 83 -1.48 0.06 2.35
C GLY A 83 -1.69 1.33 1.54
N ILE A 84 -1.76 2.50 2.19
CA ILE A 84 -1.66 3.78 1.49
C ILE A 84 -0.18 4.17 1.41
N GLU A 85 0.33 4.34 0.20
CA GLU A 85 1.68 4.83 -0.01
C GLU A 85 1.87 6.21 0.66
N ILE A 86 3.00 6.43 1.31
CA ILE A 86 3.21 7.53 2.25
C ILE A 86 2.96 8.92 1.63
N THR A 87 3.39 9.18 0.39
CA THR A 87 3.11 10.48 -0.26
C THR A 87 1.61 10.65 -0.52
N ASN A 88 0.88 9.56 -0.79
CA ASN A 88 -0.57 9.60 -0.92
C ASN A 88 -1.25 9.92 0.41
N ALA A 89 -0.74 9.41 1.53
CA ALA A 89 -1.23 9.78 2.86
C ALA A 89 -1.00 11.28 3.13
N GLU A 90 0.16 11.82 2.74
CA GLU A 90 0.46 13.25 2.84
C GLU A 90 -0.47 14.10 1.94
N ILE A 91 -0.76 13.67 0.71
CA ILE A 91 -1.74 14.33 -0.18
C ILE A 91 -3.12 14.39 0.49
N LEU A 92 -3.57 13.31 1.10
CA LEU A 92 -4.83 13.26 1.81
C LEU A 92 -4.86 14.24 2.99
N LEU A 93 -3.78 14.29 3.76
CA LEU A 93 -3.66 15.22 4.89
C LEU A 93 -3.50 16.68 4.46
N GLN A 94 -2.85 16.95 3.34
CA GLN A 94 -2.79 18.29 2.75
C GLN A 94 -4.19 18.79 2.34
N GLY A 95 -5.02 17.91 1.79
CA GLY A 95 -6.41 18.22 1.44
C GLY A 95 -7.35 18.32 2.65
N ASN A 96 -7.09 17.53 3.69
CA ASN A 96 -7.85 17.52 4.94
C ASN A 96 -6.96 17.06 6.11
N GLU A 97 -6.39 18.00 6.84
CA GLU A 97 -5.50 17.71 7.97
C GLU A 97 -6.17 16.89 9.10
N ASN A 98 -7.48 16.89 9.16
CA ASN A 98 -8.29 16.16 10.14
C ASN A 98 -8.89 14.86 9.58
N LEU A 99 -8.35 14.32 8.50
CA LEU A 99 -8.86 13.08 7.90
C LEU A 99 -8.52 11.86 8.76
N PHE A 100 -7.32 11.81 9.33
CA PHE A 100 -6.83 10.66 10.09
C PHE A 100 -6.86 10.94 11.60
N ALA A 101 -7.06 9.89 12.38
CA ALA A 101 -6.98 9.94 13.81
C ALA A 101 -5.55 10.25 14.29
N ASP A 102 -5.43 10.78 15.50
CA ASP A 102 -4.14 10.94 16.18
C ASP A 102 -3.73 9.60 16.80
N LEU A 103 -2.53 9.14 16.47
CA LEU A 103 -1.96 7.89 16.94
C LEU A 103 -0.79 8.11 17.92
N SER A 104 -0.70 9.29 18.54
CA SER A 104 0.41 9.65 19.43
C SER A 104 0.56 8.77 20.66
N ASP A 105 -0.54 8.12 21.10
CA ASP A 105 -0.56 7.21 22.25
C ASP A 105 0.05 5.83 21.97
N TYR A 106 0.35 5.52 20.69
CA TYR A 106 0.94 4.23 20.32
C TYR A 106 2.46 4.25 20.49
N ASP A 107 2.98 3.17 21.07
CA ASP A 107 4.43 2.97 21.20
C ASP A 107 5.04 2.54 19.85
N THR A 108 5.88 3.41 19.30
CA THR A 108 6.64 3.16 18.05
C THR A 108 8.13 2.93 18.30
N SER A 109 8.54 2.68 19.54
CA SER A 109 9.96 2.50 19.92
C SER A 109 10.63 1.29 19.27
N ASN A 110 9.84 0.33 18.79
CA ASN A 110 10.29 -0.86 18.06
C ASN A 110 10.60 -0.61 16.58
N TYR A 111 10.19 0.52 16.02
CA TYR A 111 10.56 0.88 14.65
C TYR A 111 12.02 1.33 14.55
N VAL A 112 12.65 1.11 13.40
CA VAL A 112 13.94 1.72 13.08
C VAL A 112 13.78 3.23 12.91
N ASP A 113 14.80 3.99 13.28
CA ASP A 113 14.70 5.45 13.32
C ASP A 113 14.43 6.07 11.93
N GLU A 114 14.94 5.44 10.87
CA GLU A 114 14.74 5.88 9.49
C GLU A 114 13.25 5.97 9.10
N VAL A 115 12.45 4.98 9.47
CA VAL A 115 11.02 5.00 9.11
C VAL A 115 10.19 5.94 9.98
N LEU A 116 10.76 6.46 11.06
CA LEU A 116 10.12 7.44 11.95
C LEU A 116 10.41 8.90 11.56
N GLU A 117 11.19 9.14 10.51
CA GLU A 117 11.51 10.52 10.06
C GLU A 117 10.25 11.33 9.72
N TYR A 118 9.15 10.67 9.29
CA TYR A 118 7.87 11.35 9.04
C TYR A 118 7.27 12.00 10.31
N GLN A 119 7.66 11.57 11.51
CA GLN A 119 7.20 12.17 12.76
C GLN A 119 7.95 13.48 13.10
N LYS A 120 9.00 13.79 12.37
CA LYS A 120 9.81 15.00 12.55
C LYS A 120 9.45 16.05 11.50
N ASP A 121 9.86 17.29 11.76
CA ASP A 121 9.82 18.34 10.76
C ASP A 121 10.83 18.03 9.65
N VAL A 122 10.40 18.09 8.40
CA VAL A 122 11.24 17.81 7.23
C VAL A 122 11.23 19.01 6.30
N VAL A 123 12.41 19.48 5.91
CA VAL A 123 12.57 20.54 4.90
C VAL A 123 12.39 19.90 3.53
N LEU A 124 11.39 20.36 2.78
CA LEU A 124 11.09 19.91 1.43
C LEU A 124 12.00 20.57 0.40
N LYS A 125 11.97 20.11 -0.85
CA LYS A 125 12.83 20.63 -1.94
C LYS A 125 12.59 22.10 -2.26
N ASP A 126 11.39 22.60 -2.06
CA ASP A 126 11.04 24.01 -2.26
C ASP A 126 11.46 24.93 -1.10
N GLY A 127 12.10 24.37 -0.07
CA GLY A 127 12.52 25.08 1.14
C GLY A 127 11.43 25.23 2.20
N SER A 128 10.21 24.80 1.93
CA SER A 128 9.13 24.76 2.94
C SER A 128 9.40 23.67 3.98
N THR A 129 8.71 23.76 5.12
CA THR A 129 8.83 22.75 6.18
C THR A 129 7.53 21.98 6.32
N ARG A 130 7.57 20.70 6.01
CA ARG A 130 6.49 19.75 6.36
C ARG A 130 6.61 19.44 7.84
N LYS A 131 5.53 19.69 8.59
CA LYS A 131 5.47 19.45 10.03
C LYS A 131 5.31 17.97 10.35
N GLY A 132 6.09 17.50 11.33
CA GLY A 132 5.96 16.14 11.85
C GLY A 132 4.59 15.89 12.48
N HIS A 133 4.10 14.69 12.37
CA HIS A 133 2.83 14.26 13.00
C HIS A 133 2.80 12.75 13.26
N LYS A 134 1.80 12.28 14.02
CA LYS A 134 1.54 10.87 14.30
C LYS A 134 0.12 10.47 13.87
N LYS A 135 -0.25 10.76 12.62
CA LYS A 135 -1.60 10.49 12.07
C LYS A 135 -1.68 9.18 11.31
N TYR A 136 -0.58 8.51 11.10
CA TYR A 136 -0.47 7.16 10.57
C TYR A 136 0.76 6.46 11.14
N HIS A 137 0.81 5.15 11.04
CA HIS A 137 2.02 4.36 11.27
C HIS A 137 2.57 3.87 9.92
N ILE A 138 3.89 3.64 9.87
CA ILE A 138 4.46 2.91 8.74
C ILE A 138 4.07 1.45 8.89
N GLN A 139 3.54 0.89 7.81
CA GLN A 139 3.13 -0.49 7.74
C GLN A 139 4.25 -1.39 7.25
N ASP A 140 4.87 -1.00 6.15
CA ASP A 140 5.97 -1.73 5.53
C ASP A 140 6.83 -0.81 4.66
N LYS A 141 7.95 -1.38 4.18
CA LYS A 141 8.83 -0.82 3.17
C LYS A 141 8.83 -1.76 1.97
N GLU A 142 8.42 -1.28 0.81
CA GLU A 142 8.42 -2.05 -0.42
C GLU A 142 9.48 -1.55 -1.38
N ALA A 143 10.30 -2.48 -1.89
CA ALA A 143 11.33 -2.19 -2.88
C ALA A 143 10.95 -2.74 -4.26
N GLY A 144 11.50 -2.11 -5.31
CA GLY A 144 11.38 -2.54 -6.69
C GLY A 144 12.54 -3.42 -7.13
N CYS A 145 12.26 -4.32 -8.06
CA CYS A 145 13.28 -5.16 -8.69
C CYS A 145 12.99 -5.35 -10.18
N ILE A 146 13.94 -5.92 -10.88
CA ILE A 146 13.77 -6.47 -12.22
C ILE A 146 13.43 -7.95 -12.09
N VAL A 147 12.21 -8.34 -12.46
CA VAL A 147 11.79 -9.73 -12.55
C VAL A 147 11.81 -10.17 -14.01
N TYR A 148 12.29 -11.38 -14.31
CA TYR A 148 12.44 -11.83 -15.68
C TYR A 148 12.21 -13.33 -15.84
N SER A 149 11.80 -13.75 -17.06
CA SER A 149 11.76 -15.17 -17.45
C SER A 149 13.14 -15.60 -17.92
N LYS A 150 13.74 -16.56 -17.21
CA LYS A 150 15.05 -17.11 -17.56
C LYS A 150 15.07 -17.71 -18.98
N SER A 151 13.98 -18.39 -19.35
CA SER A 151 13.87 -19.02 -20.68
C SER A 151 13.73 -18.02 -21.82
N LEU A 152 13.16 -16.81 -21.59
CA LEU A 152 12.99 -15.78 -22.60
C LEU A 152 14.19 -14.83 -22.68
N VAL A 153 14.85 -14.53 -21.57
CA VAL A 153 15.98 -13.59 -21.47
C VAL A 153 17.31 -14.26 -21.79
N GLY A 154 17.48 -15.53 -21.38
CA GLY A 154 18.74 -16.26 -21.55
C GLY A 154 19.87 -15.71 -20.67
N GLU A 155 21.10 -15.72 -21.17
CA GLU A 155 22.30 -15.38 -20.38
C GLU A 155 22.49 -13.88 -20.14
N ASN A 156 21.96 -13.03 -21.01
CA ASN A 156 22.15 -11.58 -20.91
C ASN A 156 21.08 -10.91 -20.05
N VAL A 157 21.15 -11.12 -18.77
CA VAL A 157 20.17 -10.63 -17.81
C VAL A 157 20.35 -9.12 -17.57
N PRO A 158 19.28 -8.29 -17.63
CA PRO A 158 19.38 -6.88 -17.33
C PRO A 158 19.64 -6.63 -15.85
N THR A 159 20.58 -5.74 -15.52
CA THR A 159 21.01 -5.41 -14.16
C THR A 159 21.06 -3.90 -13.90
N SER A 160 20.61 -3.10 -14.85
CA SER A 160 20.61 -1.64 -14.74
C SER A 160 19.43 -1.01 -15.48
N TYR A 161 19.13 0.25 -15.20
CA TYR A 161 18.19 1.02 -16.02
C TYR A 161 18.64 1.08 -17.47
N GLN A 162 19.96 1.21 -17.73
CA GLN A 162 20.49 1.28 -19.07
C GLN A 162 20.27 -0.01 -19.87
N ASP A 163 20.41 -1.19 -19.25
CA ASP A 163 20.21 -2.47 -19.92
C ASP A 163 18.79 -2.66 -20.43
N LEU A 164 17.80 -2.07 -19.73
CA LEU A 164 16.40 -2.14 -20.14
C LEU A 164 16.08 -1.36 -21.42
N LEU A 165 16.98 -0.46 -21.86
CA LEU A 165 16.86 0.27 -23.13
C LEU A 165 17.35 -0.55 -24.34
N ASP A 166 17.95 -1.72 -24.13
CA ASP A 166 18.41 -2.58 -25.21
C ASP A 166 17.24 -2.99 -26.13
N ALA A 167 17.45 -2.87 -27.44
CA ALA A 167 16.43 -3.17 -28.45
C ALA A 167 15.93 -4.63 -28.44
N ARG A 168 16.69 -5.56 -27.83
CA ARG A 168 16.25 -6.96 -27.63
C ARG A 168 14.99 -7.07 -26.75
N PHE A 169 14.74 -6.07 -25.91
CA PHE A 169 13.54 -6.01 -25.06
C PHE A 169 12.38 -5.27 -25.70
N LYS A 170 12.45 -4.95 -27.00
CA LYS A 170 11.37 -4.25 -27.70
C LYS A 170 10.04 -4.96 -27.49
N ASN A 171 9.05 -4.20 -26.97
CA ASN A 171 7.69 -4.70 -26.70
C ASN A 171 7.67 -5.94 -25.76
N SER A 172 8.60 -6.04 -24.82
CA SER A 172 8.78 -7.21 -23.93
C SER A 172 8.86 -6.87 -22.45
N ILE A 173 8.60 -5.60 -22.11
CA ILE A 173 8.64 -5.14 -20.72
C ILE A 173 7.24 -4.73 -20.27
N ILE A 174 6.84 -5.13 -19.06
CA ILE A 174 5.71 -4.52 -18.34
C ILE A 174 6.25 -3.71 -17.16
N MET A 175 5.72 -2.50 -17.01
CA MET A 175 5.93 -1.64 -15.84
C MET A 175 4.59 -1.07 -15.38
N PRO A 176 4.35 -0.93 -14.08
CA PRO A 176 3.12 -0.28 -13.63
C PRO A 176 3.12 1.21 -13.99
N ASN A 177 1.95 1.74 -14.37
CA ASN A 177 1.83 3.15 -14.69
C ASN A 177 1.90 4.01 -13.39
N PRO A 178 2.80 5.01 -13.32
CA PRO A 178 2.95 5.87 -12.15
C PRO A 178 1.68 6.60 -11.70
N LYS A 179 0.75 6.87 -12.61
CA LYS A 179 -0.52 7.56 -12.29
C LYS A 179 -1.55 6.67 -11.60
N SER A 180 -1.51 5.36 -11.84
CA SER A 180 -2.50 4.42 -11.33
C SER A 180 -1.98 3.48 -10.26
N SER A 181 -0.65 3.35 -10.11
CA SER A 181 0.01 2.39 -9.23
C SER A 181 1.07 3.05 -8.37
N GLY A 182 1.04 2.78 -7.06
CA GLY A 182 2.11 3.17 -6.14
C GLY A 182 3.45 2.57 -6.53
N THR A 183 3.46 1.31 -7.00
CA THR A 183 4.65 0.64 -7.54
C THR A 183 5.23 1.39 -8.75
N GLY A 184 4.39 1.77 -9.70
CA GLY A 184 4.85 2.59 -10.84
C GLY A 184 5.43 3.91 -10.39
N TYR A 185 4.79 4.55 -9.40
CA TYR A 185 5.26 5.81 -8.87
C TYR A 185 6.64 5.70 -8.21
N TYR A 186 6.90 4.67 -7.38
CA TYR A 186 8.21 4.61 -6.73
C TYR A 186 9.36 4.31 -7.70
N PHE A 187 9.14 3.59 -8.81
CA PHE A 187 10.13 3.49 -9.88
C PHE A 187 10.44 4.85 -10.50
N TYR A 188 9.41 5.64 -10.79
CA TYR A 188 9.60 6.98 -11.36
C TYR A 188 10.23 7.95 -10.35
N ASN A 189 9.72 8.00 -9.12
CA ASN A 189 10.26 8.84 -8.05
C ASN A 189 11.70 8.45 -7.69
N GLY A 190 12.01 7.15 -7.63
CA GLY A 190 13.37 6.68 -7.35
C GLY A 190 14.36 7.17 -8.39
N LEU A 191 14.09 6.97 -9.68
CA LEU A 191 14.96 7.44 -10.73
C LEU A 191 15.03 8.99 -10.79
N ALA A 192 13.93 9.68 -10.50
CA ALA A 192 13.91 11.14 -10.40
C ALA A 192 14.69 11.66 -9.19
N SER A 193 14.73 10.92 -8.09
CA SER A 193 15.56 11.23 -6.93
C SER A 193 17.04 11.09 -7.23
N LEU A 194 17.41 10.08 -8.03
CA LEU A 194 18.79 9.82 -8.42
C LEU A 194 19.31 10.81 -9.47
N ASN A 195 18.56 11.05 -10.53
CA ASN A 195 19.04 11.74 -11.74
C ASN A 195 18.34 13.08 -12.02
N GLY A 196 17.35 13.46 -11.22
CA GLY A 196 16.47 14.59 -11.49
C GLY A 196 15.27 14.22 -12.35
N LYS A 197 14.20 15.00 -12.24
CA LYS A 197 12.89 14.67 -12.87
C LYS A 197 12.92 14.67 -14.39
N GLU A 198 13.66 15.60 -15.02
CA GLU A 198 13.78 15.70 -16.48
C GLU A 198 14.52 14.49 -17.06
N ALA A 199 15.60 14.06 -16.42
CA ALA A 199 16.37 12.90 -16.84
C ALA A 199 15.56 11.60 -16.65
N ALA A 200 14.82 11.47 -15.56
CA ALA A 200 13.93 10.33 -15.32
C ALA A 200 12.81 10.26 -16.37
N LEU A 201 12.15 11.38 -16.68
CA LEU A 201 11.12 11.43 -17.71
C LEU A 201 11.67 11.08 -19.10
N SER A 202 12.85 11.61 -19.45
CA SER A 202 13.54 11.28 -20.70
C SER A 202 13.87 9.81 -20.79
N TYR A 203 14.34 9.20 -19.69
CA TYR A 203 14.59 7.76 -19.61
C TYR A 203 13.32 6.93 -19.88
N PHE A 204 12.22 7.20 -19.17
CA PHE A 204 10.97 6.44 -19.37
C PHE A 204 10.35 6.68 -20.75
N THR A 205 10.53 7.87 -21.33
CA THR A 205 10.15 8.15 -22.71
C THR A 205 10.94 7.26 -23.67
N SER A 206 12.24 7.09 -23.46
CA SER A 206 13.07 6.18 -24.25
C SER A 206 12.68 4.71 -24.04
N LEU A 207 12.44 4.32 -22.78
CA LEU A 207 12.01 2.96 -22.42
C LEU A 207 10.66 2.58 -23.03
N ASN A 208 9.82 3.55 -23.37
CA ASN A 208 8.48 3.29 -23.91
C ASN A 208 8.48 2.41 -25.16
N SER A 209 9.54 2.45 -25.95
CA SER A 209 9.72 1.56 -27.14
C SER A 209 9.83 0.07 -26.75
N ASN A 210 10.29 -0.22 -25.55
CA ASN A 210 10.47 -1.57 -25.01
C ASN A 210 9.28 -2.01 -24.16
N ILE A 211 8.44 -1.06 -23.74
CA ILE A 211 7.23 -1.34 -22.96
C ILE A 211 6.16 -1.96 -23.86
N ARG A 212 5.66 -3.10 -23.44
CA ARG A 212 4.47 -3.74 -24.00
C ARG A 212 3.20 -3.20 -23.36
N GLU A 213 3.26 -2.94 -22.05
CA GLU A 213 2.12 -2.49 -21.28
C GLU A 213 2.56 -1.63 -20.09
N TRP A 214 1.91 -0.51 -19.92
CA TRP A 214 1.85 0.26 -18.67
C TRP A 214 0.70 -0.26 -17.83
N SER A 215 0.95 -1.24 -16.96
CA SER A 215 -0.11 -1.90 -16.21
C SER A 215 -0.76 -0.98 -15.17
N ALA A 216 -2.06 -1.14 -14.96
CA ALA A 216 -2.79 -0.36 -13.96
C ALA A 216 -2.47 -0.77 -12.51
N SER A 217 -1.93 -1.98 -12.32
CA SER A 217 -1.63 -2.58 -11.01
C SER A 217 -0.16 -2.88 -10.85
N GLY A 218 0.37 -2.71 -9.63
CA GLY A 218 1.73 -3.07 -9.25
C GLY A 218 2.05 -4.56 -9.44
N SER A 219 1.04 -5.43 -9.33
CA SER A 219 1.21 -6.89 -9.49
C SER A 219 1.29 -7.37 -10.95
N GLY A 220 0.98 -6.51 -11.92
CA GLY A 220 0.96 -6.87 -13.35
C GLY A 220 2.28 -7.41 -13.87
N PRO A 221 3.42 -6.76 -13.62
CA PRO A 221 4.72 -7.17 -14.14
C PRO A 221 5.11 -8.59 -13.74
N VAL A 222 5.04 -8.93 -12.46
CA VAL A 222 5.41 -10.26 -11.95
C VAL A 222 4.51 -11.34 -12.54
N LYS A 223 3.19 -11.08 -12.59
CA LYS A 223 2.22 -12.01 -13.18
C LYS A 223 2.42 -12.22 -14.69
N GLY A 224 2.80 -11.15 -15.41
CA GLY A 224 3.10 -11.24 -16.85
C GLY A 224 4.35 -12.08 -17.14
N VAL A 225 5.40 -11.95 -16.31
CA VAL A 225 6.59 -12.81 -16.40
C VAL A 225 6.26 -14.25 -16.06
N ASP A 226 5.50 -14.50 -14.98
CA ASP A 226 5.11 -15.84 -14.54
C ASP A 226 4.36 -16.61 -15.63
N LYS A 227 3.47 -15.92 -16.35
CA LYS A 227 2.71 -16.48 -17.48
C LYS A 227 3.49 -16.56 -18.78
N LYS A 228 4.76 -16.10 -18.80
CA LYS A 228 5.60 -15.99 -20.02
C LYS A 228 4.99 -15.10 -21.11
N GLU A 229 4.16 -14.15 -20.71
CA GLU A 229 3.59 -13.16 -21.63
C GLU A 229 4.61 -12.09 -22.03
N ILE A 230 5.62 -11.88 -21.17
CA ILE A 230 6.72 -10.93 -21.35
C ILE A 230 8.04 -11.49 -20.83
N ALA A 231 9.13 -10.90 -21.30
CA ALA A 231 10.47 -11.30 -20.89
C ALA A 231 10.89 -10.66 -19.55
N VAL A 232 10.50 -9.39 -19.31
CA VAL A 232 10.98 -8.59 -18.19
C VAL A 232 9.83 -7.78 -17.58
N GLY A 233 9.81 -7.69 -16.26
CA GLY A 233 8.90 -6.85 -15.50
C GLY A 233 9.64 -5.94 -14.52
N LEU A 234 9.19 -4.70 -14.34
CA LEU A 234 9.59 -3.85 -13.23
C LEU A 234 8.53 -4.04 -12.13
N GLY A 235 8.84 -4.86 -11.13
CA GLY A 235 7.86 -5.36 -10.18
C GLY A 235 8.25 -5.17 -8.71
N MET A 236 7.32 -5.50 -7.84
CA MET A 236 7.54 -5.51 -6.40
C MET A 236 8.43 -6.68 -6.01
N HIS A 237 9.48 -6.41 -5.24
CA HIS A 237 10.46 -7.40 -4.83
C HIS A 237 9.82 -8.58 -4.09
N PHE A 238 9.01 -8.30 -3.06
CA PHE A 238 8.38 -9.38 -2.27
C PHE A 238 7.52 -10.31 -3.13
N GLN A 239 6.78 -9.77 -4.10
CA GLN A 239 5.98 -10.58 -5.00
C GLN A 239 6.86 -11.38 -5.97
N ALA A 240 7.93 -10.77 -6.49
CA ALA A 240 8.87 -11.47 -7.35
C ALA A 240 9.51 -12.68 -6.63
N VAL A 241 9.87 -12.52 -5.34
CA VAL A 241 10.40 -13.60 -4.50
C VAL A 241 9.36 -14.70 -4.29
N GLU A 242 8.11 -14.34 -3.97
CA GLU A 242 7.02 -15.30 -3.82
C GLU A 242 6.85 -16.17 -5.08
N TYR A 243 6.87 -15.54 -6.25
CA TYR A 243 6.71 -16.25 -7.52
C TYR A 243 7.95 -17.06 -7.90
N ALA A 244 9.17 -16.55 -7.65
CA ALA A 244 10.42 -17.27 -7.91
C ALA A 244 10.52 -18.56 -7.07
N ASN A 245 10.00 -18.57 -5.85
CA ASN A 245 9.94 -19.75 -4.99
C ASN A 245 8.96 -20.83 -5.51
N LYS A 246 8.03 -20.46 -6.37
CA LYS A 246 7.04 -21.37 -6.98
C LYS A 246 7.36 -21.76 -8.42
N ASN A 247 8.05 -20.88 -9.16
CA ASN A 247 8.36 -21.05 -10.58
C ASN A 247 9.86 -20.87 -10.83
N PRO A 248 10.62 -21.96 -11.10
CA PRO A 248 12.07 -21.91 -11.31
C PRO A 248 12.51 -21.12 -12.54
N ASP A 249 11.59 -20.81 -13.47
CA ASP A 249 11.88 -19.95 -14.65
C ASP A 249 11.98 -18.47 -14.29
N ILE A 250 11.44 -18.06 -13.13
CA ILE A 250 11.52 -16.67 -12.68
C ILE A 250 12.90 -16.39 -12.12
N GLY A 251 13.51 -15.33 -12.63
CA GLY A 251 14.73 -14.73 -12.12
C GLY A 251 14.47 -13.34 -11.57
N ILE A 252 15.29 -12.92 -10.62
CA ILE A 252 15.25 -11.59 -10.01
C ILE A 252 16.62 -10.97 -10.13
N THR A 253 16.69 -9.72 -10.58
CA THR A 253 17.88 -8.89 -10.51
C THR A 253 17.55 -7.52 -9.96
N TYR A 254 18.59 -6.81 -9.57
CA TYR A 254 18.48 -5.51 -8.94
C TYR A 254 19.21 -4.47 -9.78
N PHE A 255 18.82 -3.21 -9.65
CA PHE A 255 19.45 -2.12 -10.36
C PHE A 255 20.83 -1.85 -9.80
N ALA A 256 21.85 -1.81 -10.67
CA ALA A 256 23.20 -1.44 -10.29
C ALA A 256 23.28 -0.03 -9.69
N GLU A 257 22.37 0.84 -10.10
CA GLU A 257 22.21 2.20 -9.56
C GLU A 257 21.53 2.23 -8.20
N GLY A 258 20.99 1.11 -7.73
CA GLY A 258 20.17 0.96 -6.55
C GLY A 258 18.68 0.75 -6.86
N SER A 259 18.01 -0.05 -6.06
CA SER A 259 16.60 -0.34 -6.22
C SER A 259 15.73 0.73 -5.58
N PRO A 260 14.66 1.20 -6.25
CA PRO A 260 13.75 2.18 -5.68
C PRO A 260 12.90 1.52 -4.58
N TYR A 261 12.47 2.33 -3.61
CA TYR A 261 11.55 1.90 -2.58
C TYR A 261 10.52 2.96 -2.24
N THR A 262 9.50 2.57 -1.52
CA THR A 262 8.58 3.46 -0.83
C THR A 262 8.14 2.87 0.51
N LEU A 263 7.46 3.69 1.31
CA LEU A 263 6.83 3.28 2.56
C LEU A 263 5.32 3.26 2.39
N TYR A 264 4.68 2.26 2.98
CA TYR A 264 3.23 2.21 3.07
C TYR A 264 2.77 2.49 4.49
N THR A 265 1.55 3.00 4.60
CA THR A 265 1.01 3.49 5.87
C THR A 265 -0.28 2.78 6.23
N MET A 266 -0.58 2.78 7.53
CA MET A 266 -1.84 2.33 8.10
C MET A 266 -2.32 3.28 9.18
N GLY A 267 -3.64 3.36 9.38
CA GLY A 267 -4.23 4.24 10.38
C GLY A 267 -5.74 4.11 10.45
N MET A 268 -6.34 4.95 11.28
CA MET A 268 -7.80 5.05 11.44
C MET A 268 -8.30 6.37 10.87
N ILE A 269 -9.50 6.36 10.30
CA ILE A 269 -10.20 7.59 9.91
C ILE A 269 -10.67 8.31 11.17
N LYS A 270 -10.47 9.63 11.23
CA LYS A 270 -10.85 10.45 12.39
C LYS A 270 -12.33 10.34 12.71
N GLY A 271 -12.63 10.15 14.01
CA GLY A 271 -13.98 9.92 14.51
C GLY A 271 -14.38 8.45 14.53
N LYS A 272 -13.73 7.60 13.70
CA LYS A 272 -13.92 6.14 13.77
C LYS A 272 -13.11 5.52 14.92
N ASP A 273 -12.01 6.15 15.29
CA ASP A 273 -11.16 5.83 16.45
C ASP A 273 -11.89 5.92 17.80
N SER A 274 -13.02 6.62 17.85
CA SER A 274 -13.90 6.68 19.04
C SER A 274 -14.78 5.43 19.22
N LYS A 275 -14.86 4.55 18.22
CA LYS A 275 -15.59 3.29 18.29
C LYS A 275 -14.68 2.21 18.92
N PRO A 276 -15.05 1.65 20.08
CA PRO A 276 -14.21 0.66 20.78
C PRO A 276 -13.80 -0.52 19.88
N GLU A 277 -14.73 -1.05 19.09
CA GLU A 277 -14.48 -2.17 18.17
C GLU A 277 -13.50 -1.85 17.06
N VAL A 278 -13.49 -0.62 16.54
CA VAL A 278 -12.52 -0.18 15.53
C VAL A 278 -11.15 -0.04 16.16
N LYS A 279 -11.08 0.53 17.37
CA LYS A 279 -9.82 0.66 18.09
C LYS A 279 -9.23 -0.72 18.43
N GLU A 280 -10.02 -1.66 18.95
CA GLU A 280 -9.57 -3.03 19.26
C GLU A 280 -9.00 -3.74 18.01
N VAL A 281 -9.68 -3.63 16.87
CA VAL A 281 -9.21 -4.21 15.62
C VAL A 281 -7.92 -3.55 15.14
N TYR A 282 -7.81 -2.23 15.26
CA TYR A 282 -6.60 -1.51 14.90
C TYR A 282 -5.43 -1.85 15.84
N ASP A 283 -5.66 -1.92 17.14
CA ASP A 283 -4.64 -2.30 18.14
C ASP A 283 -4.05 -3.68 17.85
N TYR A 284 -4.90 -4.65 17.50
CA TYR A 284 -4.47 -5.99 17.13
C TYR A 284 -3.76 -6.00 15.77
N PHE A 285 -4.25 -5.23 14.81
CA PHE A 285 -3.59 -5.09 13.50
C PHE A 285 -2.19 -4.48 13.67
N PHE A 286 -2.06 -3.40 14.39
CA PHE A 286 -0.80 -2.70 14.64
C PHE A 286 0.20 -3.58 15.40
N SER A 287 -0.22 -4.24 16.46
CA SER A 287 0.67 -4.97 17.38
C SER A 287 1.01 -6.38 16.93
N TYR A 288 0.19 -7.00 16.07
CA TYR A 288 0.35 -8.40 15.71
C TYR A 288 0.25 -8.66 14.19
N VAL A 289 -0.86 -8.28 13.53
CA VAL A 289 -1.07 -8.63 12.12
C VAL A 289 -0.03 -8.00 11.22
N ASN A 290 0.27 -6.71 11.43
CA ASN A 290 1.30 -6.01 10.68
C ASN A 290 2.69 -6.60 10.88
N TYR A 291 2.99 -7.00 12.12
CA TYR A 291 4.24 -7.70 12.42
C TYR A 291 4.35 -9.02 11.66
N LEU A 292 3.26 -9.80 11.64
CA LEU A 292 3.19 -11.09 10.96
C LEU A 292 3.32 -10.92 9.43
N ASP A 293 2.69 -9.91 8.87
CA ASP A 293 2.80 -9.53 7.45
C ASP A 293 4.25 -9.23 7.06
N ASN A 294 4.91 -8.37 7.85
CA ASN A 294 6.33 -8.06 7.65
C ASN A 294 7.25 -9.29 7.84
N ALA A 295 6.93 -10.19 8.76
CA ALA A 295 7.76 -11.37 9.00
C ALA A 295 7.62 -12.43 7.91
N GLN A 296 6.47 -12.54 7.24
CA GLN A 296 6.16 -13.64 6.34
C GLN A 296 6.10 -13.25 4.87
N ILE A 297 5.74 -12.01 4.55
CA ILE A 297 5.44 -11.60 3.18
C ILE A 297 6.38 -10.48 2.71
N VAL A 298 6.55 -9.42 3.51
CA VAL A 298 7.37 -8.25 3.15
C VAL A 298 8.46 -8.03 4.20
N PRO A 299 9.43 -8.95 4.36
CA PRO A 299 10.41 -8.90 5.44
C PRO A 299 11.48 -7.80 5.24
N GLU A 300 11.08 -6.64 4.74
CA GLU A 300 11.92 -5.45 4.72
C GLU A 300 12.02 -4.84 6.11
N THR A 301 13.18 -4.27 6.43
CA THR A 301 13.46 -3.84 7.78
C THR A 301 12.76 -2.52 8.11
N ILE A 302 11.63 -2.59 8.79
CA ILE A 302 11.01 -1.45 9.46
C ILE A 302 11.07 -1.55 10.98
N TYR A 303 11.31 -2.74 11.52
CA TYR A 303 11.41 -2.99 12.96
C TYR A 303 12.86 -3.24 13.40
N LYS A 304 13.21 -2.85 14.62
CA LYS A 304 14.48 -3.20 15.25
C LYS A 304 14.59 -4.72 15.40
N SER A 305 15.79 -5.27 15.28
CA SER A 305 16.06 -6.71 15.24
C SER A 305 15.52 -7.51 16.43
N SER A 306 15.36 -6.87 17.59
CA SER A 306 14.76 -7.48 18.78
C SER A 306 13.27 -7.87 18.60
N HIS A 307 12.62 -7.31 17.58
CA HIS A 307 11.23 -7.60 17.22
C HIS A 307 11.11 -8.42 15.94
N SER A 308 12.20 -8.57 15.18
CA SER A 308 12.21 -9.41 13.99
C SER A 308 12.37 -10.88 14.40
N LYS A 309 11.27 -11.58 14.66
CA LYS A 309 11.25 -13.04 14.47
C LYS A 309 11.31 -13.27 12.97
N ALA A 310 12.47 -13.01 12.37
CA ALA A 310 12.66 -13.20 10.94
C ALA A 310 12.29 -14.63 10.58
N VAL A 311 11.14 -14.81 10.00
CA VAL A 311 10.88 -16.00 9.20
C VAL A 311 11.81 -15.84 8.00
N THR A 312 12.70 -16.79 7.79
CA THR A 312 13.59 -16.79 6.64
C THR A 312 12.72 -17.02 5.41
N VAL A 313 12.42 -15.96 4.69
CA VAL A 313 11.76 -16.08 3.38
C VAL A 313 12.82 -16.54 2.39
N GLU A 314 12.60 -17.69 1.77
CA GLU A 314 13.54 -18.26 0.80
C GLU A 314 13.80 -17.25 -0.34
N ASN A 315 15.06 -17.13 -0.76
CA ASN A 315 15.53 -16.19 -1.79
C ASN A 315 15.34 -14.70 -1.47
N TRP A 316 15.01 -14.35 -0.23
CA TRP A 316 14.93 -12.97 0.18
C TRP A 316 16.32 -12.33 0.27
N LYS A 317 16.43 -11.12 -0.29
CA LYS A 317 17.57 -10.22 -0.08
C LYS A 317 17.07 -8.90 0.44
N SER A 318 17.72 -8.37 1.48
CA SER A 318 17.39 -7.02 1.96
C SER A 318 17.83 -5.94 0.97
N PRO A 319 17.17 -4.77 0.91
CA PRO A 319 17.60 -3.65 0.07
C PRO A 319 19.06 -3.27 0.26
N SER A 320 19.59 -3.36 1.49
CA SER A 320 20.99 -3.14 1.80
C SER A 320 21.96 -4.08 1.09
N ASP A 321 21.49 -5.24 0.63
CA ASP A 321 22.31 -6.24 -0.05
C ASP A 321 22.45 -5.99 -1.56
N TYR A 322 21.56 -5.19 -2.17
CA TYR A 322 21.51 -5.04 -3.62
C TYR A 322 21.37 -3.61 -4.14
N GLY A 323 21.60 -2.65 -3.29
CA GLY A 323 21.59 -1.31 -3.83
C GLY A 323 21.59 -0.21 -2.80
N VAL A 324 21.83 0.98 -3.31
CA VAL A 324 21.77 2.19 -2.52
C VAL A 324 20.32 2.66 -2.47
N ASP A 325 19.88 2.90 -1.28
CA ASP A 325 18.62 3.57 -1.04
C ASP A 325 18.77 5.05 -1.41
N TYR A 326 18.28 5.42 -2.58
CA TYR A 326 18.39 6.80 -3.09
C TYR A 326 17.05 7.56 -3.06
N THR A 327 15.99 6.94 -2.62
CA THR A 327 14.71 7.63 -2.48
C THR A 327 14.73 8.45 -1.19
N ALA A 328 14.99 9.74 -1.31
CA ALA A 328 15.08 10.63 -0.16
C ALA A 328 13.72 10.78 0.54
N MET A 329 13.71 10.72 1.88
CA MET A 329 12.51 10.90 2.70
C MET A 329 11.77 12.20 2.37
N GLN A 330 12.48 13.28 2.11
CA GLN A 330 11.89 14.56 1.67
C GLN A 330 11.01 14.41 0.41
N ASN A 331 11.37 13.52 -0.54
CA ASN A 331 10.57 13.27 -1.74
C ASN A 331 9.36 12.40 -1.44
N LEU A 332 9.47 11.48 -0.48
CA LEU A 332 8.36 10.64 -0.04
C LEU A 332 7.31 11.43 0.76
N LEU A 333 7.72 12.52 1.40
CA LEU A 333 6.84 13.37 2.22
C LEU A 333 6.37 14.64 1.50
N ASP A 334 6.65 14.78 0.19
CA ASP A 334 6.34 15.96 -0.60
C ASP A 334 5.22 15.72 -1.61
N PRO A 335 3.95 16.07 -1.27
CA PRO A 335 2.82 15.99 -2.18
C PRO A 335 3.00 16.79 -3.47
N ASN A 336 3.61 17.97 -3.37
CA ASN A 336 3.78 18.85 -4.52
C ASN A 336 4.79 18.27 -5.51
N TYR A 337 5.90 17.69 -5.00
CA TYR A 337 6.87 17.00 -5.83
C TYR A 337 6.25 15.81 -6.57
N LYS A 338 5.43 15.03 -5.87
CA LYS A 338 4.66 13.93 -6.52
C LYS A 338 3.77 14.45 -7.62
N GLN A 339 3.02 15.53 -7.36
CA GLN A 339 2.13 16.11 -8.36
C GLN A 339 2.90 16.60 -9.59
N GLU A 340 4.03 17.27 -9.39
CA GLU A 340 4.91 17.69 -10.50
C GLU A 340 5.39 16.52 -11.37
N LEU A 341 5.80 15.41 -10.73
CA LEU A 341 6.21 14.21 -11.46
C LEU A 341 5.05 13.63 -12.26
N LEU A 342 3.86 13.51 -11.65
CA LEU A 342 2.70 12.92 -12.32
C LEU A 342 2.13 13.82 -13.41
N ASP A 343 2.20 15.15 -13.27
CA ASP A 343 1.79 16.10 -14.31
C ASP A 343 2.73 16.07 -15.52
N ALA A 344 4.02 15.86 -15.28
CA ALA A 344 5.00 15.70 -16.34
C ALA A 344 4.83 14.37 -17.11
N TRP A 345 4.33 13.33 -16.47
CA TRP A 345 4.13 12.01 -17.08
C TRP A 345 3.07 12.02 -18.18
N LYS A 346 3.44 11.68 -19.42
CA LYS A 346 2.55 11.68 -20.60
C LYS A 346 2.44 10.32 -21.30
N LEU A 347 3.07 9.28 -20.73
CA LEU A 347 3.09 7.93 -21.27
C LEU A 347 1.87 7.11 -20.85
#